data_c483420d3b3cfde2f700e8a2692f3c54
#
_entry.id   c483420d3b3cfde2f700e8a2692f3c54
#
_cell.length_a   1.000
_cell.length_b   1.000
_cell.length_c   1.000
_cell.angle_alpha   90.00
_cell.angle_beta   90.00
_cell.angle_gamma   90.00
#
_symmetry.space_group_name_H-M   'P 1'
#
loop_
_entity.id
_entity.type
_entity.pdbx_description
1 polymer ?
#
loop_
_entity_poly.entity_id
_entity_poly.type
_entity_poly.pdbx_seq_one_letter_code
_entity_poly.pdbx_strand_id
1 'polypeptide(L)'
;MCSSDLKKGTDNIKAVNSSSYLISGVTPIEDFNEKFGTNFSNDDAETIAGLIIKTCGHLPVKGETIVLAGKFKFRVVNADKRRVKQLELRVGK
;
A
#
# COMPACT_ATOMS: atom_id res chain seq x y z
N MET A 1 -9.86 -10.78 -24.23
CA MET A 1 -9.45 -10.80 -23.93
C MET A 1 -8.99 -11.08 -23.17
N CYS A 2 -8.61 -11.29 -22.78
CA CYS A 2 -8.19 -11.54 -22.17
C CYS A 2 -7.40 -11.67 -21.66
N SER A 3 -6.99 -12.10 -21.38
CA SER A 3 -6.17 -12.27 -21.10
C SER A 3 -5.51 -11.96 -20.26
N SER A 4 -5.04 -11.78 -20.02
CA SER A 4 -4.48 -11.15 -19.31
C SER A 4 -4.32 -11.65 -18.10
N ASP A 5 -4.45 -12.18 -17.73
CA ASP A 5 -4.46 -12.54 -16.57
C ASP A 5 -3.44 -13.33 -16.20
N LEU A 6 -2.62 -13.45 -16.60
CA LEU A 6 -1.67 -14.14 -16.25
C LEU A 6 -0.82 -13.47 -15.46
N LYS A 7 -0.84 -12.61 -14.94
CA LYS A 7 0.03 -11.90 -14.36
C LYS A 7 0.36 -12.44 -13.18
N LYS A 8 1.09 -12.33 -12.51
CA LYS A 8 1.49 -12.69 -11.39
C LYS A 8 0.57 -12.55 -10.42
N GLY A 9 -0.42 -12.57 -10.53
CA GLY A 9 -1.32 -12.55 -9.57
C GLY A 9 -1.27 -11.69 -8.57
N THR A 10 -1.14 -10.61 -8.79
CA THR A 10 -1.08 -9.78 -7.76
C THR A 10 -2.32 -9.09 -7.63
N ASP A 11 -3.26 -9.51 -6.92
CA ASP A 11 -4.48 -8.79 -6.67
C ASP A 11 -4.33 -7.98 -5.43
N ASN A 12 -3.13 -7.70 -5.03
CA ASN A 12 -2.90 -6.93 -3.82
C ASN A 12 -3.26 -5.47 -3.96
N ILE A 13 -3.34 -4.98 -5.16
CA ILE A 13 -3.68 -3.58 -5.40
C ILE A 13 -4.91 -3.53 -6.27
N LYS A 14 -5.99 -2.93 -5.76
CA LYS A 14 -7.20 -2.83 -6.50
C LYS A 14 -7.66 -1.40 -6.61
N ALA A 15 -8.06 -0.98 -7.78
CA ALA A 15 -8.56 0.37 -7.97
C ALA A 15 -10.00 0.42 -7.48
N VAL A 16 -10.27 1.29 -6.55
CA VAL A 16 -11.60 1.47 -6.01
C VAL A 16 -12.28 2.61 -6.76
N ASN A 17 -11.55 3.68 -6.95
CA ASN A 17 -12.05 4.83 -7.64
C ASN A 17 -10.95 5.38 -8.52
N SER A 18 -11.21 6.51 -9.16
CA SER A 18 -10.21 7.13 -10.01
C SER A 18 -8.94 7.47 -9.24
N SER A 19 -9.11 7.88 -8.00
CA SER A 19 -7.94 8.28 -7.23
C SER A 19 -7.71 7.41 -6.01
N SER A 20 -8.47 6.36 -5.85
CA SER A 20 -8.36 5.55 -4.65
C SER A 20 -8.07 4.11 -5.01
N TYR A 21 -7.24 3.49 -4.23
CA TYR A 21 -6.86 2.10 -4.44
C TYR A 21 -6.87 1.37 -3.11
N LEU A 22 -7.26 0.12 -3.14
CA LEU A 22 -7.23 -0.69 -1.94
C LEU A 22 -6.01 -1.57 -2.02
N ILE A 23 -5.12 -1.45 -1.06
CA ILE A 23 -3.84 -2.12 -1.09
C ILE A 23 -3.71 -3.01 0.13
N SER A 24 -3.27 -4.23 -0.12
CA SER A 24 -3.06 -5.16 0.96
C SER A 24 -1.75 -4.81 1.67
N GLY A 25 -1.71 -5.01 2.96
CA GLY A 25 -0.49 -4.72 3.70
C GLY A 25 0.67 -5.61 3.31
N VAL A 26 0.39 -6.78 2.72
CA VAL A 26 1.46 -7.68 2.32
C VAL A 26 1.98 -7.35 0.92
N THR A 27 1.49 -6.31 0.31
CA THR A 27 1.96 -5.92 -1.02
C THR A 27 3.44 -5.57 -0.95
N PRO A 28 4.27 -6.17 -1.79
CA PRO A 28 5.68 -5.85 -1.79
C PRO A 28 5.91 -4.41 -2.23
N ILE A 29 6.92 -3.80 -1.69
CA ILE A 29 7.25 -2.44 -2.06
C ILE A 29 7.61 -2.38 -3.54
N GLU A 30 8.24 -3.42 -4.06
CA GLU A 30 8.58 -3.45 -5.47
C GLU A 30 7.34 -3.33 -6.34
N ASP A 31 6.30 -4.08 -5.98
CA ASP A 31 5.07 -4.03 -6.75
C ASP A 31 4.45 -2.64 -6.71
N PHE A 32 4.47 -2.02 -5.54
CA PHE A 32 3.93 -0.69 -5.41
C PHE A 32 4.72 0.29 -6.25
N ASN A 33 6.05 0.19 -6.19
CA ASN A 33 6.89 1.09 -6.96
C ASN A 33 6.61 0.96 -8.45
N GLU A 34 6.45 -0.26 -8.91
CA GLU A 34 6.21 -0.47 -10.30
C GLU A 34 4.82 0.03 -10.70
N LYS A 35 3.85 -0.18 -9.85
CA LYS A 35 2.48 0.22 -10.16
C LYS A 35 2.34 1.73 -10.22
N PHE A 36 2.93 2.43 -9.27
CA PHE A 36 2.75 3.87 -9.17
C PHE A 36 3.99 4.66 -9.59
N GLY A 37 5.03 4.00 -10.02
CA GLY A 37 6.21 4.71 -10.48
C GLY A 37 6.99 5.38 -9.36
N THR A 38 6.93 4.82 -8.17
CA THR A 38 7.66 5.39 -7.06
C THR A 38 8.97 4.66 -6.90
N ASN A 39 9.75 5.07 -5.93
CA ASN A 39 11.04 4.46 -5.74
C ASN A 39 11.38 4.35 -4.27
N PHE A 40 10.47 3.76 -3.52
CA PHE A 40 10.70 3.57 -2.10
C PHE A 40 11.71 2.46 -1.90
N SER A 41 12.52 2.60 -0.87
CA SER A 41 13.54 1.61 -0.59
C SER A 41 12.93 0.44 0.15
N ASN A 42 13.33 -0.76 -0.22
CA ASN A 42 12.82 -1.92 0.48
C ASN A 42 13.90 -2.50 1.38
N ASP A 43 14.90 -1.74 1.72
CA ASP A 43 15.92 -2.20 2.65
C ASP A 43 15.37 -2.32 4.04
N ASP A 44 14.57 -1.36 4.46
CA ASP A 44 14.04 -1.34 5.80
C ASP A 44 12.72 -2.07 5.92
N ALA A 45 12.03 -2.24 4.85
CA ALA A 45 10.73 -2.88 4.86
C ALA A 45 10.54 -3.61 3.55
N GLU A 46 9.90 -4.76 3.60
CA GLU A 46 9.67 -5.53 2.40
C GLU A 46 8.29 -5.30 1.85
N THR A 47 7.37 -4.85 2.67
CA THR A 47 6.00 -4.69 2.25
C THR A 47 5.54 -3.28 2.57
N ILE A 48 4.40 -2.93 2.01
CA ILE A 48 3.83 -1.61 2.23
C ILE A 48 3.48 -1.45 3.71
N ALA A 49 2.95 -2.48 4.35
CA ALA A 49 2.64 -2.38 5.77
C ALA A 49 3.91 -2.05 6.57
N GLY A 50 5.01 -2.71 6.24
CA GLY A 50 6.25 -2.44 6.93
C GLY A 50 6.73 -1.03 6.69
N LEU A 51 6.58 -0.56 5.46
CA LEU A 51 7.00 0.80 5.13
C LEU A 51 6.17 1.81 5.92
N ILE A 52 4.87 1.58 6.02
CA ILE A 52 3.99 2.46 6.77
C ILE A 52 4.41 2.49 8.24
N ILE A 53 4.64 1.32 8.83
CA ILE A 53 5.02 1.24 10.23
C ILE A 53 6.33 1.97 10.45
N LYS A 54 7.27 1.81 9.53
CA LYS A 54 8.54 2.47 9.69
C LYS A 54 8.38 3.98 9.60
N THR A 55 7.52 4.44 8.72
CA THR A 55 7.30 5.87 8.56
C THR A 55 6.62 6.46 9.80
N CYS A 56 5.66 5.73 10.34
CA CYS A 56 4.97 6.24 11.51
C CYS A 56 5.75 6.04 12.78
N GLY A 57 6.61 5.05 12.82
CA GLY A 57 7.31 4.73 14.04
C GLY A 57 6.53 3.84 14.98
N HIS A 58 5.36 3.39 14.57
CA HIS A 58 4.57 2.50 15.39
C HIS A 58 3.55 1.81 14.51
N LEU A 59 2.88 0.83 15.05
CA LEU A 59 1.86 0.11 14.30
C LEU A 59 0.59 0.97 14.27
N PRO A 60 0.18 1.41 13.10
CA PRO A 60 -1.00 2.27 13.01
C PRO A 60 -2.27 1.49 13.31
N VAL A 61 -3.28 2.19 13.78
CA VAL A 61 -4.53 1.56 14.08
C VAL A 61 -5.52 1.84 12.96
N LYS A 62 -6.62 1.12 12.97
CA LYS A 62 -7.62 1.30 11.97
C LYS A 62 -8.10 2.74 11.98
N GLY A 63 -8.14 3.35 10.84
CA GLY A 63 -8.56 4.74 10.71
C GLY A 63 -7.42 5.73 10.70
N GLU A 64 -6.23 5.27 10.98
CA GLU A 64 -5.09 6.16 11.00
C GLU A 64 -4.64 6.46 9.58
N THR A 65 -4.15 7.66 9.34
CA THR A 65 -3.74 8.08 8.00
C THR A 65 -2.25 8.42 8.03
N ILE A 66 -1.53 7.93 7.03
CA ILE A 66 -0.10 8.17 6.91
C ILE A 66 0.14 8.69 5.51
N VAL A 67 0.96 9.71 5.37
CA VAL A 67 1.27 10.28 4.07
C VAL A 67 2.70 9.92 3.70
N LEU A 68 2.87 9.35 2.52
CA LEU A 68 4.19 9.02 2.01
C LEU A 68 4.47 9.87 0.79
N ALA A 69 5.69 10.33 0.66
CA ALA A 69 6.12 11.15 -0.47
C ALA A 69 5.29 12.41 -0.64
N GLY A 70 4.53 12.76 0.35
CA GLY A 70 3.77 13.99 0.29
C GLY A 70 2.56 13.95 -0.64
N LYS A 71 2.34 12.84 -1.33
CA LYS A 71 1.19 12.77 -2.21
C LYS A 71 0.44 11.48 -2.11
N PHE A 72 0.98 10.48 -1.47
CA PHE A 72 0.28 9.21 -1.30
C PHE A 72 -0.24 9.14 0.11
N LYS A 73 -1.54 9.17 0.25
CA LYS A 73 -2.15 9.14 1.56
C LYS A 73 -2.69 7.74 1.82
N PHE A 74 -2.15 7.07 2.80
CA PHE A 74 -2.56 5.73 3.14
C PHE A 74 -3.44 5.78 4.38
N ARG A 75 -4.58 5.13 4.30
CA ARG A 75 -5.46 5.08 5.44
C ARG A 75 -5.65 3.63 5.81
N VAL A 76 -5.51 3.31 7.09
CA VAL A 76 -5.62 1.95 7.54
C VAL A 76 -7.08 1.55 7.55
N VAL A 77 -7.44 0.61 6.70
CA VAL A 77 -8.79 0.13 6.59
C VAL A 77 -8.99 -1.04 7.53
N ASN A 78 -7.96 -1.87 7.65
CA ASN A 78 -8.06 -3.04 8.49
C ASN A 78 -6.68 -3.32 9.07
N ALA A 79 -6.60 -3.59 10.33
CA ALA A 79 -5.33 -3.86 10.97
C ALA A 79 -5.51 -4.90 12.06
N ASP A 80 -4.46 -5.66 12.29
CA ASP A 80 -4.49 -6.69 13.28
C ASP A 80 -3.70 -6.22 14.48
N LYS A 81 -3.55 -7.06 15.47
CA LYS A 81 -2.79 -6.71 16.64
C LYS A 81 -1.34 -6.49 16.32
N ARG A 82 -0.84 -7.17 15.31
CA ARG A 82 0.56 -7.05 15.02
C ARG A 82 0.89 -6.50 13.67
N ARG A 83 -0.05 -6.36 12.81
CA ARG A 83 0.27 -5.90 11.46
C ARG A 83 -0.92 -5.21 10.84
N VAL A 84 -0.65 -4.45 9.81
CA VAL A 84 -1.69 -3.79 9.05
C VAL A 84 -2.11 -4.76 7.96
N LYS A 85 -3.40 -5.04 7.88
CA LYS A 85 -3.91 -5.99 6.91
C LYS A 85 -4.30 -5.33 5.61
N GLN A 86 -4.92 -4.17 5.67
CA GLN A 86 -5.40 -3.54 4.48
C GLN A 86 -5.33 -2.03 4.59
N LEU A 87 -5.03 -1.38 3.48
CA LEU A 87 -4.88 0.06 3.45
C LEU A 87 -5.60 0.61 2.25
N GLU A 88 -6.05 1.84 2.37
CA GLU A 88 -6.65 2.53 1.24
C GLU A 88 -5.69 3.63 0.84
N LEU A 89 -5.27 3.63 -0.41
CA LEU A 89 -4.37 4.64 -0.91
C LEU A 89 -5.17 5.70 -1.65
N ARG A 90 -4.92 6.94 -1.34
CA ARG A 90 -5.51 8.03 -2.09
C ARG A 90 -4.38 8.83 -2.69
N VAL A 91 -4.43 9.01 -4.00
CA VAL A 91 -3.37 9.72 -4.70
C VAL A 91 -3.78 11.18 -4.78
N GLY A 92 -3.00 12.03 -4.16
CA GLY A 92 -3.31 13.43 -4.13
C GLY A 92 -2.76 14.12 -5.36
N LYS A 93 -3.16 15.36 -5.51
CA LYS A 93 -2.71 16.06 -6.63
C LYS A 93 -1.65 16.91 -6.29
#